data_e298509237d16e7ead562f62a90ab476
#
_entry.id   e298509237d16e7ead562f62a90ab476
#
_cell.length_a   1.000
_cell.length_b   1.000
_cell.length_c   1.000
_cell.angle_alpha   90.00
_cell.angle_beta   90.00
_cell.angle_gamma   90.00
#
_symmetry.space_group_name_H-M   'P 1'
#
loop_
_entity.id
_entity.type
_entity.pdbx_description
1 polymer ?
#
loop_
_entity_poly.entity_id
_entity_poly.type
_entity_poly.pdbx_seq_one_letter_code
_entity_poly.pdbx_strand_id
1 'polypeptide(L)'
;FVVDTSVMLYDKLAIHQFGGNDIVFPLCILEELDKFKEKQGLLGESARYVNRYLDSLRSVEKDASGWTIDEEHDTRFRYITKSLKAFVPEGLDASYNDNQIIACAKYQQELHPKTVVLVITKDINLRVKCDAVGLPKW
;
A
#
# COMPACT_ATOMS: atom_id res chain seq x y z
N PHE A 1 -0.40 4.13 -7.09
CA PHE A 1 -1.30 4.07 -5.92
C PHE A 1 -0.52 3.54 -4.72
N VAL A 2 -0.55 4.27 -3.63
CA VAL A 2 -0.09 3.78 -2.33
C VAL A 2 -1.31 3.25 -1.61
N VAL A 3 -1.38 1.93 -1.42
CA VAL A 3 -2.59 1.25 -0.95
C VAL A 3 -2.43 0.89 0.53
N ASP A 4 -3.39 1.33 1.33
CA ASP A 4 -3.46 1.01 2.75
C ASP A 4 -4.03 -0.39 2.98
N THR A 5 -3.62 -1.00 4.08
CA THR A 5 -4.08 -2.33 4.49
C THR A 5 -5.60 -2.43 4.56
N SER A 6 -6.28 -1.37 5.01
CA SER A 6 -7.74 -1.36 5.16
C SER A 6 -8.47 -1.73 3.87
N VAL A 7 -7.95 -1.34 2.72
CA VAL A 7 -8.57 -1.62 1.42
C VAL A 7 -8.60 -3.12 1.16
N MET A 8 -7.49 -3.81 1.42
CA MET A 8 -7.37 -5.24 1.19
C MET A 8 -8.09 -6.07 2.24
N LEU A 9 -8.17 -5.56 3.47
CA LEU A 9 -8.95 -6.23 4.53
C LEU A 9 -10.45 -6.12 4.27
N TYR A 10 -10.87 -5.02 3.67
CA TYR A 10 -12.27 -4.80 3.31
C TYR A 10 -12.67 -5.59 2.07
N ASP A 11 -11.78 -5.69 1.09
CA ASP A 11 -11.99 -6.44 -0.15
C ASP A 11 -10.69 -7.13 -0.54
N LYS A 12 -10.62 -8.44 -0.33
CA LYS A 12 -9.42 -9.24 -0.60
C LYS A 12 -9.00 -9.23 -2.08
N LEU A 13 -9.92 -8.94 -2.98
CA LEU A 13 -9.66 -8.89 -4.42
C LEU A 13 -9.25 -7.50 -4.91
N ALA A 14 -9.17 -6.51 -4.01
CA ALA A 14 -8.89 -5.12 -4.40
C ALA A 14 -7.57 -4.98 -5.17
N ILE A 15 -6.54 -5.75 -4.81
CA ILE A 15 -5.23 -5.68 -5.47
C ILE A 15 -5.32 -5.99 -6.97
N HIS A 16 -6.35 -6.71 -7.40
CA HIS A 16 -6.56 -7.08 -8.80
C HIS A 16 -7.37 -6.05 -9.58
N GLN A 17 -7.76 -4.95 -8.94
CA GLN A 17 -8.70 -3.98 -9.53
C GLN A 17 -8.05 -2.64 -9.90
N PHE A 18 -6.74 -2.52 -9.80
CA PHE A 18 -6.02 -1.26 -10.07
C PHE A 18 -5.35 -1.26 -11.45
N GLY A 19 -6.01 -1.85 -12.44
CA GLY A 19 -5.46 -2.02 -13.78
C GLY A 19 -4.85 -0.76 -14.38
N GLY A 20 -3.65 -0.88 -14.98
CA GLY A 20 -2.95 0.22 -15.62
C GLY A 20 -2.20 1.15 -14.67
N ASN A 21 -2.14 0.82 -13.38
CA ASN A 21 -1.47 1.66 -12.38
C ASN A 21 -0.39 0.88 -11.63
N ASP A 22 0.57 1.63 -11.10
CA ASP A 22 1.56 1.06 -10.19
C ASP A 22 0.99 1.01 -8.78
N ILE A 23 1.16 -0.12 -8.12
CA ILE A 23 0.78 -0.33 -6.73
C ILE A 23 2.04 -0.38 -5.89
N VAL A 24 2.06 0.38 -4.81
CA VAL A 24 3.22 0.49 -3.94
C VAL A 24 2.80 0.24 -2.49
N PHE A 25 3.54 -0.65 -1.82
CA PHE A 25 3.33 -0.94 -0.40
C PHE A 25 4.59 -0.59 0.39
N PRO A 26 4.49 0.22 1.46
CA PRO A 26 5.56 0.22 2.47
C PRO A 26 5.52 -1.12 3.23
N LEU A 27 6.66 -1.54 3.77
CA LEU A 27 6.76 -2.85 4.42
C LEU A 27 5.84 -3.02 5.63
N CYS A 28 5.41 -1.92 6.27
CA CYS A 28 4.48 -2.01 7.40
C CYS A 28 3.14 -2.68 7.03
N ILE A 29 2.76 -2.68 5.76
CA ILE A 29 1.57 -3.39 5.29
C ILE A 29 1.65 -4.88 5.62
N LEU A 30 2.82 -5.47 5.44
CA LEU A 30 3.03 -6.91 5.73
C LEU A 30 2.84 -7.22 7.20
N GLU A 31 3.31 -6.32 8.08
CA GLU A 31 3.15 -6.48 9.52
C GLU A 31 1.68 -6.39 9.93
N GLU A 32 0.92 -5.47 9.35
CA GLU A 32 -0.51 -5.36 9.62
C GLU A 32 -1.29 -6.57 9.12
N LEU A 33 -1.00 -7.04 7.91
CA LEU A 33 -1.62 -8.25 7.38
C LEU A 33 -1.34 -9.45 8.28
N ASP A 34 -0.12 -9.54 8.82
CA ASP A 34 0.25 -10.61 9.73
C ASP A 34 -0.57 -10.58 11.03
N LYS A 35 -0.84 -9.40 11.56
CA LYS A 35 -1.68 -9.24 12.75
C LYS A 35 -3.11 -9.74 12.51
N PHE A 36 -3.65 -9.54 11.33
CA PHE A 36 -5.05 -9.86 11.02
C PHE A 36 -5.26 -11.30 10.55
N LYS A 37 -4.22 -12.01 10.12
CA LYS A 37 -4.37 -13.38 9.58
C LYS A 37 -4.95 -14.39 10.57
N GLU A 38 -4.77 -14.14 11.88
CA GLU A 38 -5.28 -15.01 12.95
C GLU A 38 -6.71 -14.64 13.38
N LYS A 39 -7.25 -13.53 12.87
CA LYS A 39 -8.61 -13.11 13.22
C LYS A 39 -9.64 -14.01 12.54
N GLN A 40 -10.78 -14.20 13.21
CA GLN A 40 -11.92 -14.89 12.64
C GLN A 40 -12.74 -13.94 11.76
N GLY A 41 -13.59 -14.51 10.91
CA GLY A 41 -14.46 -13.73 10.05
C GLY A 41 -13.78 -13.18 8.82
N LEU A 42 -14.40 -12.17 8.21
CA LEU A 42 -13.97 -11.63 6.91
C LEU A 42 -12.60 -10.96 6.95
N LEU A 43 -12.26 -10.28 8.05
CA LEU A 43 -10.96 -9.62 8.17
C LEU A 43 -9.82 -10.63 8.12
N GLY A 44 -9.93 -11.71 8.89
CA GLY A 44 -8.92 -12.77 8.89
C GLY A 44 -8.86 -13.50 7.57
N GLU A 45 -10.01 -13.77 6.95
CA GLU A 45 -10.08 -14.40 5.64
C GLU A 45 -9.38 -13.55 4.57
N SER A 46 -9.66 -12.26 4.55
CA SER A 46 -9.02 -11.34 3.60
C SER A 46 -7.52 -11.25 3.83
N ALA A 47 -7.08 -11.15 5.09
CA ALA A 47 -5.66 -11.10 5.42
C ALA A 47 -4.94 -12.37 4.95
N ARG A 48 -5.53 -13.56 5.19
CA ARG A 48 -4.95 -14.83 4.76
C ARG A 48 -4.89 -14.94 3.23
N TYR A 49 -5.93 -14.50 2.54
CA TYR A 49 -5.94 -14.48 1.07
C TYR A 49 -4.81 -13.61 0.52
N VAL A 50 -4.70 -12.37 1.01
CA VAL A 50 -3.69 -11.42 0.53
C VAL A 50 -2.28 -11.92 0.88
N ASN A 51 -2.07 -12.45 2.08
CA ASN A 51 -0.78 -13.04 2.45
C ASN A 51 -0.38 -14.19 1.51
N ARG A 52 -1.30 -15.08 1.17
CA ARG A 52 -1.04 -16.17 0.23
C ARG A 52 -0.74 -15.64 -1.17
N TYR A 53 -1.46 -14.62 -1.61
CA TYR A 53 -1.21 -14.00 -2.91
C TYR A 53 0.18 -13.39 -2.98
N LEU A 54 0.55 -12.61 -1.96
CA LEU A 54 1.88 -11.98 -1.90
C LEU A 54 2.99 -13.04 -1.81
N ASP A 55 2.76 -14.13 -1.07
CA ASP A 55 3.70 -15.25 -1.03
C ASP A 55 3.88 -15.90 -2.40
N SER A 56 2.81 -16.00 -3.18
CA SER A 56 2.87 -16.58 -4.53
C SER A 56 3.76 -15.77 -5.48
N LEU A 57 3.94 -14.47 -5.24
CA LEU A 57 4.82 -13.63 -6.06
C LEU A 57 6.30 -13.98 -5.90
N ARG A 58 6.68 -14.73 -4.86
CA ARG A 58 8.07 -15.17 -4.66
C ARG A 58 8.58 -16.04 -5.81
N SER A 59 7.70 -16.77 -6.47
CA SER A 59 8.05 -17.63 -7.60
C SER A 59 7.88 -16.94 -8.94
N VAL A 60 7.41 -15.70 -8.98
CA VAL A 60 7.24 -14.92 -10.20
C VAL A 60 8.48 -14.06 -10.41
N GLU A 61 8.95 -13.98 -11.65
CA GLU A 61 10.11 -13.16 -11.99
C GLU A 61 9.83 -11.68 -11.75
N LYS A 62 10.78 -11.00 -11.10
CA LYS A 62 10.71 -9.60 -10.77
C LYS A 62 11.79 -8.83 -11.53
N ASP A 63 11.46 -7.69 -12.10
CA ASP A 63 12.45 -6.75 -12.66
C ASP A 63 12.73 -5.58 -11.70
N ALA A 64 13.50 -4.58 -12.13
CA ALA A 64 13.89 -3.44 -11.31
C ALA A 64 12.69 -2.60 -10.84
N SER A 65 11.56 -2.66 -11.54
CA SER A 65 10.35 -1.88 -11.20
C SER A 65 9.32 -2.71 -10.40
N GLY A 66 9.64 -3.96 -10.05
CA GLY A 66 8.77 -4.83 -9.27
C GLY A 66 8.19 -5.98 -10.09
N TRP A 67 7.01 -6.44 -9.70
CA TRP A 67 6.29 -7.51 -10.38
C TRP A 67 5.22 -6.94 -11.32
N THR A 68 5.03 -7.58 -12.47
CA THR A 68 3.83 -7.36 -13.28
C THR A 68 2.77 -8.34 -12.78
N ILE A 69 1.70 -7.83 -12.20
CA ILE A 69 0.63 -8.66 -11.63
C ILE A 69 -0.59 -8.77 -12.54
N ASP A 70 -0.66 -7.95 -13.57
CA ASP A 70 -1.69 -8.02 -14.61
C ASP A 70 -1.06 -7.51 -15.91
N GLU A 71 -0.68 -8.45 -16.78
CA GLU A 71 -0.03 -8.12 -18.05
C GLU A 71 -0.96 -7.39 -19.03
N GLU A 72 -2.23 -7.76 -19.03
CA GLU A 72 -3.22 -7.17 -19.93
C GLU A 72 -3.38 -5.65 -19.67
N HIS A 73 -3.37 -5.24 -18.40
CA HIS A 73 -3.57 -3.85 -17.99
C HIS A 73 -2.28 -3.17 -17.54
N ASP A 74 -1.13 -3.86 -17.66
CA ASP A 74 0.17 -3.35 -17.21
C ASP A 74 0.15 -2.86 -15.76
N THR A 75 -0.43 -3.65 -14.86
CA THR A 75 -0.46 -3.35 -13.45
C THR A 75 0.83 -3.83 -12.80
N ARG A 76 1.57 -2.92 -12.19
CA ARG A 76 2.86 -3.19 -11.55
C ARG A 76 2.71 -3.11 -10.04
N PHE A 77 3.51 -3.90 -9.33
CA PHE A 77 3.49 -3.94 -7.87
C PHE A 77 4.91 -3.96 -7.32
N ARG A 78 5.18 -3.16 -6.29
CA ARG A 78 6.47 -3.20 -5.59
C ARG A 78 6.32 -2.82 -4.12
N TYR A 79 7.27 -3.31 -3.33
CA TYR A 79 7.46 -2.88 -1.95
C TYR A 79 8.42 -1.71 -1.89
N ILE A 80 8.21 -0.83 -0.90
CA ILE A 80 9.19 0.19 -0.54
C ILE A 80 9.92 -0.30 0.70
N THR A 81 11.20 -0.58 0.54
CA THR A 81 12.06 -1.13 1.58
C THR A 81 12.93 -0.08 2.26
N LYS A 82 12.98 1.13 1.69
CA LYS A 82 13.72 2.26 2.25
C LYS A 82 13.07 2.74 3.53
N SER A 83 13.87 3.20 4.50
CA SER A 83 13.34 3.90 5.66
C SER A 83 12.58 5.14 5.21
N LEU A 84 11.34 5.28 5.67
CA LEU A 84 10.47 6.40 5.32
C LEU A 84 10.44 7.48 6.40
N LYS A 85 11.27 7.35 7.45
CA LYS A 85 11.27 8.28 8.59
C LYS A 85 11.45 9.73 8.16
N ALA A 86 12.31 10.00 7.19
CA ALA A 86 12.58 11.34 6.69
C ALA A 86 11.39 11.96 5.96
N PHE A 87 10.42 11.15 5.53
CA PHE A 87 9.26 11.58 4.76
C PHE A 87 7.98 11.68 5.61
N VAL A 88 8.05 11.33 6.89
CA VAL A 88 6.93 11.52 7.81
C VAL A 88 6.79 13.03 8.06
N PRO A 89 5.61 13.61 7.78
CA PRO A 89 5.41 15.05 8.03
C PRO A 89 5.64 15.41 9.50
N GLU A 90 6.19 16.61 9.72
CA GLU A 90 6.35 17.13 11.04
C GLU A 90 5.00 17.16 11.76
N GLY A 91 4.99 16.77 13.02
CA GLY A 91 3.75 16.68 13.80
C GLY A 91 3.05 15.32 13.76
N LEU A 92 3.50 14.40 12.90
CA LEU A 92 3.01 13.02 12.88
C LEU A 92 4.05 12.07 13.45
N ASP A 93 3.58 11.07 14.21
CA ASP A 93 4.44 10.08 14.83
C ASP A 93 4.80 8.98 13.82
N ALA A 94 6.08 8.78 13.57
CA ALA A 94 6.58 7.78 12.62
C ALA A 94 6.25 6.33 13.03
N SER A 95 5.92 6.07 14.29
CA SER A 95 5.61 4.72 14.78
C SER A 95 4.23 4.22 14.36
N TYR A 96 3.32 5.11 13.92
CA TYR A 96 2.01 4.69 13.43
C TYR A 96 2.07 4.25 11.97
N ASN A 97 1.45 3.11 11.66
CA ASN A 97 1.47 2.54 10.31
C ASN A 97 0.81 3.45 9.28
N ASP A 98 -0.28 4.13 9.62
CA ASP A 98 -0.94 5.06 8.69
C ASP A 98 -0.04 6.26 8.34
N ASN A 99 0.81 6.70 9.27
CA ASN A 99 1.79 7.74 8.99
C ASN A 99 2.93 7.24 8.08
N GLN A 100 3.21 5.93 8.10
CA GLN A 100 4.13 5.31 7.13
C GLN A 100 3.53 5.29 5.73
N ILE A 101 2.21 5.13 5.60
CA ILE A 101 1.52 5.24 4.30
C ILE A 101 1.68 6.65 3.74
N ILE A 102 1.48 7.67 4.59
CA ILE A 102 1.67 9.08 4.21
C ILE A 102 3.12 9.32 3.77
N ALA A 103 4.08 8.84 4.54
CA ALA A 103 5.50 8.99 4.23
C ALA A 103 5.85 8.31 2.90
N CYS A 104 5.30 7.12 2.64
CA CYS A 104 5.47 6.42 1.38
C CYS A 104 4.96 7.26 0.20
N ALA A 105 3.77 7.85 0.34
CA ALA A 105 3.21 8.70 -0.71
C ALA A 105 4.05 9.95 -0.94
N LYS A 106 4.54 10.59 0.11
CA LYS A 106 5.43 11.76 -0.01
C LYS A 106 6.74 11.38 -0.71
N TYR A 107 7.31 10.23 -0.38
CA TYR A 107 8.51 9.72 -1.04
C TYR A 107 8.26 9.48 -2.54
N GLN A 108 7.14 8.87 -2.88
CA GLN A 108 6.78 8.64 -4.29
C GLN A 108 6.60 9.95 -5.06
N GLN A 109 5.99 10.96 -4.43
CA GLN A 109 5.85 12.29 -5.05
C GLN A 109 7.21 12.91 -5.35
N GLU A 110 8.17 12.77 -4.45
CA GLU A 110 9.52 13.29 -4.63
C GLU A 110 10.27 12.56 -5.74
N LEU A 111 10.15 11.22 -5.81
CA LEU A 111 10.77 10.43 -6.86
C LEU A 111 10.15 10.67 -8.24
N HIS A 112 8.85 10.92 -8.28
CA HIS A 112 8.07 10.99 -9.51
C HIS A 112 7.24 12.27 -9.55
N PRO A 113 7.90 13.46 -9.65
CA PRO A 113 7.19 14.74 -9.50
C PRO A 113 6.15 15.02 -10.58
N LYS A 114 6.21 14.29 -11.69
CA LYS A 114 5.25 14.44 -12.80
C LYS A 114 4.13 13.41 -12.77
N THR A 115 4.15 12.50 -11.80
CA THR A 115 3.16 11.43 -11.66
C THR A 115 2.21 11.76 -10.53
N VAL A 116 0.92 11.51 -10.74
CA VAL A 116 -0.07 11.64 -9.68
C VAL A 116 0.08 10.47 -8.72
N VAL A 117 0.29 10.77 -7.45
CA VAL A 117 0.37 9.77 -6.38
C VAL A 117 -0.92 9.84 -5.57
N LEU A 118 -1.66 8.73 -5.52
CA LEU A 118 -2.90 8.63 -4.77
C LEU A 118 -2.74 7.66 -3.61
N VAL A 119 -3.21 8.07 -2.43
CA VAL A 119 -3.37 7.16 -1.30
C VAL A 119 -4.75 6.53 -1.38
N ILE A 120 -4.81 5.21 -1.38
CA ILE A 120 -6.05 4.46 -1.43
C ILE A 120 -6.30 3.88 -0.04
N THR A 121 -7.38 4.30 0.61
CA THR A 121 -7.68 3.87 1.97
C THR A 121 -9.18 3.89 2.27
N LYS A 122 -9.61 3.00 3.17
CA LYS A 122 -10.94 3.00 3.78
C LYS A 122 -10.95 3.65 5.17
N ASP A 123 -9.78 3.98 5.70
CA ASP A 123 -9.63 4.57 7.02
C ASP A 123 -9.93 6.06 6.99
N ILE A 124 -10.97 6.49 7.72
CA ILE A 124 -11.39 7.89 7.78
C ILE A 124 -10.28 8.78 8.34
N ASN A 125 -9.58 8.33 9.38
CA ASN A 125 -8.52 9.12 9.99
C ASN A 125 -7.35 9.33 9.03
N LEU A 126 -6.99 8.32 8.27
CA LEU A 126 -5.95 8.45 7.26
C LEU A 126 -6.38 9.42 6.15
N ARG A 127 -7.64 9.38 5.74
CA ARG A 127 -8.18 10.34 4.75
C ARG A 127 -8.07 11.78 5.26
N VAL A 128 -8.42 12.00 6.54
CA VAL A 128 -8.30 13.33 7.17
C VAL A 128 -6.84 13.78 7.20
N LYS A 129 -5.92 12.89 7.56
CA LYS A 129 -4.49 13.21 7.55
C LYS A 129 -3.98 13.56 6.15
N CYS A 130 -4.42 12.83 5.13
CA CYS A 130 -4.06 13.14 3.74
C CYS A 130 -4.50 14.55 3.36
N ASP A 131 -5.71 14.95 3.72
CA ASP A 131 -6.18 16.31 3.48
C ASP A 131 -5.30 17.34 4.19
N ALA A 132 -4.95 17.08 5.45
CA ALA A 132 -4.14 18.00 6.25
C ALA A 132 -2.74 18.21 5.66
N VAL A 133 -2.15 17.20 5.04
CA VAL A 133 -0.79 17.27 4.47
C VAL A 133 -0.78 17.45 2.95
N GLY A 134 -1.94 17.66 2.35
CA GLY A 134 -2.05 17.96 0.92
C GLY A 134 -1.82 16.78 -0.02
N LEU A 135 -2.12 15.55 0.42
CA LEU A 135 -2.01 14.36 -0.41
C LEU A 135 -3.33 14.02 -1.09
N PRO A 136 -3.34 13.77 -2.41
CA PRO A 136 -4.49 13.20 -3.08
C PRO A 136 -4.82 11.83 -2.50
N LYS A 137 -6.11 11.54 -2.37
CA LYS A 137 -6.59 10.26 -1.85
C LYS A 137 -7.83 9.80 -2.58
N TRP A 138 -8.08 8.52 -2.41
CA TRP A 138 -9.28 7.90 -2.98
C TRP A 138 -9.83 6.78 -2.10
#